data_4747b40880172cbda8f349296ab483ce
#
_entry.id   4747b40880172cbda8f349296ab483ce
#
_cell.length_a   1.000
_cell.length_b   1.000
_cell.length_c   1.000
_cell.angle_alpha   90.00
_cell.angle_beta   90.00
_cell.angle_gamma   90.00
#
_symmetry.space_group_name_H-M   'P 1'
#
loop_
_entity.id
_entity.type
_entity.pdbx_description
1 polymer ?
#
loop_
_entity_poly.entity_id
_entity_poly.type
_entity_poly.pdbx_seq_one_letter_code
_entity_poly.pdbx_strand_id
1 'polypeptide(L)'
;MTGQITIPFWFFLILLAFMAWVILELLLIPSARWFLRRRLNRVLDEIGSRLDIEIRPFQLTKRQVLIDRLVYDPKVIEAIQRAAQEQNLSRAMVQEEVLTYAREIVPSFNAYLYFRTGYWLAKKVARLMYWVRVGLVDNEQLAEVDPDSTVVFVMNHRSNMDYILVAFLAAERTTLSYAVGEWAKIWPLQTLIKSMGAYFVRRDSGKNPLYRLVLERYVHMATKEGVCQAVFLEGGLSRDGRLRKPKLGLMDYMLRGFDPDIDRDIVFIPVGINYDRTMEDRSLIRAQDPQAEKKSFWFVIKTTLGFVWHNLMLMVFNRWQRFGFACVNFGAPLSLRRFCRDHNFQFTKMDRDVRFPVVQTICQQIMDSIEELVPVLPISLVATVMLEDRERWLSEFDIKAHAHRLVERLQELGAPILVPTRGLEVALSTAFHMLKIRRMLEESEGRYRADPGSYNILIYYANAIARWQERSPEQGG
;
A
#
# COMPACT_ATOMS: atom_id res chain seq x y z
N MET A 1 3.83 76.72 13.98
CA MET A 1 3.90 75.78 15.11
C MET A 1 3.99 74.38 14.53
N THR A 2 5.20 73.83 14.36
CA THR A 2 5.44 72.45 13.89
C THR A 2 5.50 71.56 15.15
N GLY A 3 4.37 70.95 15.48
CA GLY A 3 4.33 69.97 16.58
C GLY A 3 5.12 68.75 16.21
N GLN A 4 6.23 68.46 16.86
CA GLN A 4 6.95 67.19 16.78
C GLN A 4 6.13 66.15 17.55
N ILE A 5 5.62 65.12 16.84
CA ILE A 5 4.98 63.97 17.45
C ILE A 5 6.07 62.95 17.78
N THR A 6 6.43 62.83 19.05
CA THR A 6 7.37 61.79 19.51
C THR A 6 6.61 60.48 19.74
N ILE A 7 6.79 59.53 18.85
CA ILE A 7 6.22 58.20 18.97
C ILE A 7 7.18 57.33 19.79
N PRO A 8 6.74 56.66 20.86
CA PRO A 8 7.58 55.70 21.60
C PRO A 8 8.11 54.59 20.69
N PHE A 9 9.38 54.23 20.84
CA PHE A 9 10.06 53.24 20.02
C PHE A 9 9.33 51.88 19.97
N TRP A 10 8.75 51.44 21.09
CA TRP A 10 7.97 50.20 21.13
C TRP A 10 6.68 50.27 20.30
N PHE A 11 6.03 51.44 20.23
CA PHE A 11 4.85 51.66 19.39
C PHE A 11 5.20 51.66 17.91
N PHE A 12 6.35 52.21 17.55
CA PHE A 12 6.88 52.11 16.18
C PHE A 12 7.16 50.68 15.77
N LEU A 13 7.73 49.85 16.66
CA LEU A 13 7.95 48.41 16.41
C LEU A 13 6.62 47.64 16.20
N ILE A 14 5.58 47.94 17.00
CA ILE A 14 4.25 47.36 16.83
C ILE A 14 3.65 47.76 15.47
N LEU A 15 3.77 49.02 15.10
CA LEU A 15 3.28 49.52 13.80
C LEU A 15 4.01 48.85 12.62
N LEU A 16 5.30 48.67 12.76
CA LEU A 16 6.14 48.00 11.75
C LEU A 16 5.81 46.53 11.64
N ALA A 17 5.58 45.82 12.76
CA ALA A 17 5.11 44.45 12.79
C ALA A 17 3.72 44.27 12.17
N PHE A 18 2.79 45.22 12.49
CA PHE A 18 1.45 45.23 11.92
C PHE A 18 1.48 45.48 10.39
N MET A 19 2.32 46.42 9.94
CA MET A 19 2.50 46.71 8.52
C MET A 19 3.12 45.52 7.78
N ALA A 20 4.11 44.84 8.38
CA ALA A 20 4.68 43.60 7.86
C ALA A 20 3.64 42.47 7.77
N TRP A 21 2.77 42.35 8.77
CA TRP A 21 1.64 41.42 8.77
C TRP A 21 0.66 41.73 7.63
N VAL A 22 0.25 42.95 7.46
CA VAL A 22 -0.67 43.39 6.38
C VAL A 22 -0.07 43.14 5.01
N ILE A 23 1.22 43.41 4.81
CA ILE A 23 1.93 43.13 3.56
C ILE A 23 1.99 41.60 3.31
N LEU A 24 2.25 40.82 4.34
CA LEU A 24 2.28 39.35 4.25
C LEU A 24 0.91 38.81 3.85
N GLU A 25 -0.17 39.28 4.47
CA GLU A 25 -1.52 38.78 4.26
C GLU A 25 -2.15 39.24 2.95
N LEU A 26 -1.98 40.51 2.60
CA LEU A 26 -2.61 41.12 1.41
C LEU A 26 -1.82 40.92 0.10
N LEU A 27 -0.49 40.87 0.15
CA LEU A 27 0.35 40.78 -1.04
C LEU A 27 1.07 39.44 -1.19
N LEU A 28 1.76 38.99 -0.16
CA LEU A 28 2.58 37.77 -0.26
C LEU A 28 1.75 36.50 -0.32
N ILE A 29 0.70 36.38 0.52
CA ILE A 29 -0.13 35.16 0.54
C ILE A 29 -0.93 35.01 -0.77
N PRO A 30 -1.63 36.05 -1.31
CA PRO A 30 -2.30 35.92 -2.60
C PRO A 30 -1.33 35.75 -3.77
N SER A 31 -0.19 36.44 -3.77
CA SER A 31 0.84 36.30 -4.80
C SER A 31 1.48 34.92 -4.81
N ALA A 32 1.78 34.37 -3.62
CA ALA A 32 2.28 33.02 -3.47
C ALA A 32 1.24 31.96 -3.90
N ARG A 33 -0.05 32.19 -3.55
CA ARG A 33 -1.16 31.33 -4.01
C ARG A 33 -1.35 31.41 -5.53
N TRP A 34 -1.27 32.59 -6.12
CA TRP A 34 -1.35 32.77 -7.58
C TRP A 34 -0.16 32.15 -8.29
N PHE A 35 1.07 32.36 -7.80
CA PHE A 35 2.29 31.78 -8.34
C PHE A 35 2.27 30.25 -8.23
N LEU A 36 1.84 29.72 -7.07
CA LEU A 36 1.67 28.28 -6.86
C LEU A 36 0.61 27.69 -7.79
N ARG A 37 -0.54 28.36 -7.98
CA ARG A 37 -1.57 27.93 -8.94
C ARG A 37 -1.06 27.93 -10.38
N ARG A 38 -0.35 28.98 -10.80
CA ARG A 38 0.21 29.07 -12.15
C ARG A 38 1.32 28.05 -12.39
N ARG A 39 2.10 27.75 -11.35
CA ARG A 39 3.12 26.71 -11.39
C ARG A 39 2.50 25.31 -11.34
N LEU A 40 1.39 25.16 -10.60
CA LEU A 40 0.60 23.94 -10.57
C LEU A 40 0.04 23.61 -11.96
N ASN A 41 -0.60 24.55 -12.61
CA ASN A 41 -1.16 24.33 -13.94
C ASN A 41 -0.06 23.96 -14.95
N ARG A 42 1.08 24.65 -14.94
CA ARG A 42 2.23 24.29 -15.81
C ARG A 42 2.77 22.88 -15.49
N VAL A 43 2.84 22.49 -14.23
CA VAL A 43 3.30 21.16 -13.84
C VAL A 43 2.26 20.10 -14.24
N LEU A 44 0.97 20.38 -14.14
CA LEU A 44 -0.09 19.49 -14.60
C LEU A 44 -0.06 19.33 -16.12
N ASP A 45 0.14 20.43 -16.85
CA ASP A 45 0.29 20.42 -18.32
C ASP A 45 1.58 19.69 -18.75
N GLU A 46 2.69 19.89 -18.03
CA GLU A 46 3.97 19.21 -18.27
C GLU A 46 3.92 17.72 -17.90
N ILE A 47 3.20 17.36 -16.85
CA ILE A 47 2.97 15.97 -16.44
C ILE A 47 2.04 15.29 -17.45
N GLY A 48 0.94 15.92 -17.83
CA GLY A 48 0.01 15.41 -18.85
C GLY A 48 0.64 15.22 -20.23
N SER A 49 1.67 16.01 -20.59
CA SER A 49 2.37 15.88 -21.86
C SER A 49 3.53 14.87 -21.88
N ARG A 50 4.10 14.56 -20.71
CA ARG A 50 5.26 13.64 -20.60
C ARG A 50 4.90 12.24 -20.12
N LEU A 51 3.77 12.11 -19.43
CA LEU A 51 3.30 10.86 -18.86
C LEU A 51 1.86 10.69 -19.34
N ASP A 52 1.52 9.57 -19.94
CA ASP A 52 0.13 9.17 -20.25
C ASP A 52 -0.67 8.91 -18.95
N ILE A 53 -0.59 9.86 -18.01
CA ILE A 53 -1.25 9.77 -16.71
C ILE A 53 -2.61 10.44 -16.82
N GLU A 54 -3.64 9.64 -16.85
CA GLU A 54 -5.00 10.12 -16.79
C GLU A 54 -5.45 10.29 -15.33
N ILE A 55 -5.54 11.56 -14.89
CA ILE A 55 -6.16 11.87 -13.58
C ILE A 55 -7.65 11.96 -13.81
N ARG A 56 -8.41 11.02 -13.26
CA ARG A 56 -9.87 11.03 -13.41
C ARG A 56 -10.49 12.30 -12.80
N PRO A 57 -11.49 12.90 -13.44
CA PRO A 57 -12.16 14.11 -12.95
C PRO A 57 -12.68 13.99 -11.52
N PHE A 58 -13.08 12.79 -11.11
CA PHE A 58 -13.49 12.49 -9.74
C PHE A 58 -12.43 12.84 -8.69
N GLN A 59 -11.16 12.51 -8.94
CA GLN A 59 -10.05 12.81 -8.03
C GLN A 59 -9.75 14.31 -7.94
N LEU A 60 -10.01 15.06 -9.01
CA LEU A 60 -9.84 16.52 -9.06
C LEU A 60 -11.03 17.28 -8.46
N THR A 61 -12.16 16.59 -8.22
CA THR A 61 -13.35 17.19 -7.62
C THR A 61 -13.03 17.69 -6.21
N LYS A 62 -13.52 18.89 -5.90
CA LYS A 62 -13.35 19.46 -4.54
C LYS A 62 -13.88 18.48 -3.51
N ARG A 63 -13.08 18.21 -2.47
CA ARG A 63 -13.41 17.27 -1.40
C ARG A 63 -14.80 17.50 -0.79
N GLN A 64 -15.20 18.77 -0.62
CA GLN A 64 -16.52 19.08 -0.08
C GLN A 64 -17.66 18.57 -0.97
N VAL A 65 -17.52 18.69 -2.30
CA VAL A 65 -18.52 18.19 -3.25
C VAL A 65 -18.65 16.67 -3.16
N LEU A 66 -17.54 15.94 -2.97
CA LEU A 66 -17.57 14.48 -2.78
C LEU A 66 -18.25 14.11 -1.45
N ILE A 67 -17.98 14.86 -0.39
CA ILE A 67 -18.65 14.68 0.91
C ILE A 67 -20.16 14.91 0.76
N ASP A 68 -20.57 15.99 0.10
CA ASP A 68 -21.97 16.31 -0.10
C ASP A 68 -22.67 15.25 -0.96
N ARG A 69 -22.07 14.82 -2.07
CA ARG A 69 -22.59 13.70 -2.88
C ARG A 69 -22.80 12.43 -2.05
N LEU A 70 -21.91 12.16 -1.11
CA LEU A 70 -21.97 10.97 -0.27
C LEU A 70 -23.04 11.09 0.81
N VAL A 71 -23.15 12.24 1.48
CA VAL A 71 -24.15 12.48 2.53
C VAL A 71 -25.58 12.52 1.96
N TYR A 72 -25.72 13.05 0.73
CA TYR A 72 -27.00 13.13 0.04
C TYR A 72 -27.26 11.95 -0.90
N ASP A 73 -26.45 10.89 -0.86
CA ASP A 73 -26.75 9.65 -1.57
C ASP A 73 -28.09 9.05 -1.10
N PRO A 74 -28.99 8.63 -1.98
CA PRO A 74 -30.31 8.13 -1.60
C PRO A 74 -30.28 7.01 -0.56
N LYS A 75 -29.37 6.04 -0.70
CA LYS A 75 -29.22 4.93 0.26
C LYS A 75 -28.70 5.41 1.63
N VAL A 76 -27.86 6.45 1.64
CA VAL A 76 -27.37 7.04 2.89
C VAL A 76 -28.49 7.81 3.59
N ILE A 77 -29.31 8.56 2.83
CA ILE A 77 -30.49 9.27 3.38
C ILE A 77 -31.49 8.29 4.01
N GLU A 78 -31.78 7.20 3.32
CA GLU A 78 -32.67 6.13 3.85
C GLU A 78 -32.09 5.54 5.15
N ALA A 79 -30.78 5.28 5.19
CA ALA A 79 -30.13 4.75 6.38
C ALA A 79 -30.12 5.74 7.55
N ILE A 80 -29.96 7.04 7.28
CA ILE A 80 -30.08 8.10 8.30
C ILE A 80 -31.50 8.08 8.90
N GLN A 81 -32.54 7.99 8.07
CA GLN A 81 -33.91 7.96 8.53
C GLN A 81 -34.19 6.72 9.40
N ARG A 82 -33.75 5.55 8.94
CA ARG A 82 -33.88 4.29 9.67
C ARG A 82 -33.17 4.31 11.02
N ALA A 83 -31.89 4.74 11.03
CA ALA A 83 -31.10 4.81 12.25
C ALA A 83 -31.66 5.85 13.26
N ALA A 84 -32.19 6.98 12.79
CA ALA A 84 -32.86 7.95 13.62
C ALA A 84 -34.09 7.37 14.34
N GLN A 85 -34.87 6.57 13.63
CA GLN A 85 -36.04 5.86 14.19
C GLN A 85 -35.63 4.76 15.18
N GLU A 86 -34.67 3.89 14.79
CA GLU A 86 -34.23 2.76 15.62
C GLU A 86 -33.55 3.20 16.92
N GLN A 87 -32.80 4.30 16.89
CA GLN A 87 -32.03 4.81 18.03
C GLN A 87 -32.78 5.91 18.82
N ASN A 88 -33.98 6.29 18.37
CA ASN A 88 -34.77 7.40 18.93
C ASN A 88 -33.96 8.71 19.02
N LEU A 89 -33.18 8.99 17.97
CA LEU A 89 -32.37 10.20 17.84
C LEU A 89 -32.98 11.16 16.81
N SER A 90 -32.63 12.44 16.91
CA SER A 90 -33.02 13.39 15.87
C SER A 90 -32.27 13.08 14.56
N ARG A 91 -32.96 13.26 13.43
CA ARG A 91 -32.35 13.06 12.09
C ARG A 91 -31.07 13.93 11.93
N ALA A 92 -31.06 15.13 12.48
CA ALA A 92 -29.93 16.04 12.42
C ALA A 92 -28.69 15.47 13.14
N MET A 93 -28.85 14.80 14.28
CA MET A 93 -27.74 14.15 14.99
C MET A 93 -27.12 13.00 14.17
N VAL A 94 -27.95 12.15 13.61
CA VAL A 94 -27.47 11.01 12.78
C VAL A 94 -26.82 11.53 11.49
N GLN A 95 -27.32 12.60 10.90
CA GLN A 95 -26.73 13.24 9.73
C GLN A 95 -25.35 13.84 10.04
N GLU A 96 -25.15 14.46 11.20
CA GLU A 96 -23.84 14.98 11.63
C GLU A 96 -22.83 13.84 11.87
N GLU A 97 -23.29 12.70 12.38
CA GLU A 97 -22.48 11.49 12.51
C GLU A 97 -22.02 10.98 11.13
N VAL A 98 -22.95 10.88 10.17
CA VAL A 98 -22.64 10.49 8.79
C VAL A 98 -21.69 11.48 8.12
N LEU A 99 -21.86 12.79 8.35
CA LEU A 99 -20.96 13.83 7.86
C LEU A 99 -19.53 13.65 8.43
N THR A 100 -19.44 13.27 9.70
CA THR A 100 -18.15 12.95 10.33
C THR A 100 -17.48 11.74 9.67
N TYR A 101 -18.25 10.69 9.39
CA TYR A 101 -17.75 9.52 8.65
C TYR A 101 -17.33 9.87 7.22
N ALA A 102 -18.11 10.65 6.50
CA ALA A 102 -17.78 11.11 5.16
C ALA A 102 -16.47 11.93 5.16
N ARG A 103 -16.30 12.84 6.12
CA ARG A 103 -15.06 13.61 6.31
C ARG A 103 -13.84 12.73 6.68
N GLU A 104 -14.08 11.62 7.35
CA GLU A 104 -13.01 10.66 7.66
C GLU A 104 -12.59 9.88 6.41
N ILE A 105 -13.56 9.37 5.65
CA ILE A 105 -13.36 8.47 4.52
C ILE A 105 -12.83 9.24 3.31
N VAL A 106 -13.49 10.33 2.89
CA VAL A 106 -13.16 11.05 1.66
C VAL A 106 -11.75 11.64 1.71
N PRO A 107 -10.85 11.27 0.79
CA PRO A 107 -9.50 11.82 0.72
C PRO A 107 -9.51 13.32 0.37
N SER A 108 -8.40 13.98 0.63
CA SER A 108 -8.14 15.36 0.19
C SER A 108 -7.05 15.37 -0.86
N PHE A 109 -7.30 14.69 -1.99
CA PHE A 109 -6.32 14.52 -3.04
C PHE A 109 -5.77 15.87 -3.52
N ASN A 110 -4.46 15.94 -3.67
CA ASN A 110 -3.74 17.08 -4.18
C ASN A 110 -2.71 16.62 -5.21
N ALA A 111 -3.00 16.82 -6.49
CA ALA A 111 -2.16 16.37 -7.59
C ALA A 111 -0.72 16.91 -7.49
N TYR A 112 -0.54 18.17 -7.08
CA TYR A 112 0.79 18.75 -6.90
C TYR A 112 1.61 18.02 -5.81
N LEU A 113 1.01 17.79 -4.64
CA LEU A 113 1.66 17.04 -3.55
C LEU A 113 1.93 15.59 -3.97
N TYR A 114 0.99 14.97 -4.69
CA TYR A 114 1.14 13.59 -5.18
C TYR A 114 2.37 13.45 -6.09
N PHE A 115 2.40 14.20 -7.21
CA PHE A 115 3.43 14.01 -8.24
C PHE A 115 4.77 14.64 -7.89
N ARG A 116 4.77 15.79 -7.23
CA ARG A 116 6.02 16.49 -6.95
C ARG A 116 6.68 16.07 -5.65
N THR A 117 5.92 15.96 -4.57
CA THR A 117 6.47 15.67 -3.24
C THR A 117 6.33 14.19 -2.90
N GLY A 118 5.14 13.63 -3.05
CA GLY A 118 4.85 12.24 -2.68
C GLY A 118 5.64 11.25 -3.52
N TYR A 119 5.57 11.37 -4.84
CA TYR A 119 6.33 10.52 -5.76
C TYR A 119 7.85 10.62 -5.54
N TRP A 120 8.37 11.86 -5.49
CA TRP A 120 9.80 12.07 -5.27
C TRP A 120 10.26 11.47 -3.94
N LEU A 121 9.49 11.69 -2.87
CA LEU A 121 9.79 11.12 -1.56
C LEU A 121 9.71 9.59 -1.57
N ALA A 122 8.64 9.02 -2.14
CA ALA A 122 8.47 7.58 -2.27
C ALA A 122 9.63 6.95 -3.06
N LYS A 123 9.99 7.53 -4.20
CA LYS A 123 11.13 7.11 -5.02
C LYS A 123 12.44 7.16 -4.24
N LYS A 124 12.68 8.25 -3.51
CA LYS A 124 13.91 8.43 -2.75
C LYS A 124 13.99 7.45 -1.58
N VAL A 125 12.90 7.28 -0.83
CA VAL A 125 12.83 6.33 0.29
C VAL A 125 12.99 4.89 -0.20
N ALA A 126 12.23 4.48 -1.22
CA ALA A 126 12.32 3.13 -1.77
C ALA A 126 13.75 2.80 -2.25
N ARG A 127 14.36 3.68 -3.05
CA ARG A 127 15.73 3.48 -3.58
C ARG A 127 16.83 3.59 -2.54
N LEU A 128 16.60 4.36 -1.48
CA LEU A 128 17.53 4.45 -0.36
C LEU A 128 17.56 3.16 0.43
N MET A 129 16.38 2.57 0.68
CA MET A 129 16.24 1.39 1.52
C MET A 129 16.49 0.09 0.77
N TYR A 130 16.10 0.01 -0.52
CA TYR A 130 16.13 -1.21 -1.29
C TYR A 130 16.74 -1.03 -2.67
N TRP A 131 17.23 -2.11 -3.24
CA TRP A 131 17.39 -2.26 -4.68
C TRP A 131 16.04 -2.67 -5.26
N VAL A 132 15.24 -1.65 -5.67
CA VAL A 132 13.93 -1.90 -6.25
C VAL A 132 14.06 -2.53 -7.63
N ARG A 133 13.34 -3.63 -7.84
CA ARG A 133 13.26 -4.36 -9.11
C ARG A 133 11.80 -4.59 -9.49
N VAL A 134 11.50 -4.36 -10.75
CA VAL A 134 10.31 -4.89 -11.39
C VAL A 134 10.76 -6.16 -12.10
N GLY A 135 10.13 -7.27 -11.76
CA GLY A 135 10.44 -8.58 -12.33
C GLY A 135 9.52 -8.88 -13.52
N LEU A 136 8.61 -9.83 -13.36
CA LEU A 136 7.66 -10.18 -14.40
C LEU A 136 6.64 -9.06 -14.62
N VAL A 137 6.41 -8.72 -15.89
CA VAL A 137 5.35 -7.82 -16.33
C VAL A 137 4.81 -8.35 -17.64
N ASP A 138 3.54 -8.70 -17.66
CA ASP A 138 2.85 -9.06 -18.90
C ASP A 138 2.47 -7.77 -19.65
N ASN A 139 3.45 -7.22 -20.38
CA ASN A 139 3.26 -5.95 -21.08
C ASN A 139 2.25 -6.07 -22.23
N GLU A 140 2.09 -7.22 -22.87
CA GLU A 140 1.15 -7.41 -23.97
C GLU A 140 -0.28 -7.33 -23.45
N GLN A 141 -0.61 -8.15 -22.45
CA GLN A 141 -1.95 -8.15 -21.86
C GLN A 141 -2.29 -6.85 -21.11
N LEU A 142 -1.29 -6.20 -20.48
CA LEU A 142 -1.50 -4.90 -19.84
C LEU A 142 -1.77 -3.78 -20.86
N ALA A 143 -1.20 -3.88 -22.08
CA ALA A 143 -1.45 -2.92 -23.15
C ALA A 143 -2.85 -3.07 -23.79
N GLU A 144 -3.46 -4.26 -23.67
CA GLU A 144 -4.81 -4.52 -24.14
C GLU A 144 -5.92 -4.01 -23.22
N VAL A 145 -5.57 -3.58 -22.00
CA VAL A 145 -6.56 -3.04 -21.06
C VAL A 145 -7.14 -1.75 -21.62
N ASP A 146 -8.47 -1.74 -21.79
CA ASP A 146 -9.19 -0.55 -22.24
C ASP A 146 -8.90 0.64 -21.30
N PRO A 147 -8.36 1.75 -21.82
CA PRO A 147 -8.05 2.94 -21.02
C PRO A 147 -9.25 3.50 -20.23
N ASP A 148 -10.47 3.23 -20.70
CA ASP A 148 -11.67 3.66 -19.98
C ASP A 148 -12.07 2.74 -18.79
N SER A 149 -11.42 1.60 -18.64
CA SER A 149 -11.64 0.68 -17.54
C SER A 149 -11.24 1.28 -16.18
N THR A 150 -11.89 0.79 -15.13
CA THR A 150 -11.46 1.02 -13.74
C THR A 150 -10.41 0.00 -13.36
N VAL A 151 -9.16 0.42 -13.27
CA VAL A 151 -8.05 -0.47 -12.90
C VAL A 151 -7.95 -0.60 -11.38
N VAL A 152 -7.86 -1.84 -10.90
CA VAL A 152 -7.67 -2.17 -9.48
C VAL A 152 -6.45 -3.06 -9.31
N PHE A 153 -5.36 -2.51 -8.76
CA PHE A 153 -4.20 -3.30 -8.37
C PHE A 153 -4.50 -4.06 -7.09
N VAL A 154 -4.45 -5.37 -7.16
CA VAL A 154 -4.68 -6.26 -6.02
C VAL A 154 -3.36 -6.92 -5.64
N MET A 155 -2.94 -6.75 -4.38
CA MET A 155 -1.60 -7.15 -3.98
C MET A 155 -1.57 -7.85 -2.62
N ASN A 156 -0.52 -8.64 -2.40
CA ASN A 156 -0.19 -9.18 -1.08
C ASN A 156 0.38 -8.07 -0.18
N HIS A 157 0.31 -8.26 1.15
CA HIS A 157 0.70 -7.23 2.12
C HIS A 157 1.79 -7.73 3.06
N ARG A 158 3.04 -7.38 2.74
CA ARG A 158 4.23 -7.80 3.49
C ARG A 158 4.80 -6.74 4.42
N SER A 159 4.70 -5.48 4.01
CA SER A 159 5.30 -4.35 4.72
C SER A 159 4.49 -3.07 4.52
N ASN A 160 4.57 -2.13 5.47
CA ASN A 160 4.06 -0.78 5.23
C ASN A 160 4.81 -0.07 4.07
N MET A 161 5.96 -0.60 3.65
CA MET A 161 6.66 -0.16 2.45
C MET A 161 5.92 -0.48 1.15
N ASP A 162 4.96 -1.42 1.14
CA ASP A 162 4.19 -1.79 -0.03
C ASP A 162 3.46 -0.58 -0.63
N TYR A 163 2.87 0.28 0.23
CA TYR A 163 2.23 1.52 -0.21
C TYR A 163 3.19 2.47 -0.93
N ILE A 164 4.42 2.60 -0.40
CA ILE A 164 5.46 3.47 -0.96
C ILE A 164 5.97 2.88 -2.27
N LEU A 165 6.20 1.57 -2.30
CA LEU A 165 6.74 0.87 -3.45
C LEU A 165 5.76 0.90 -4.63
N VAL A 166 4.48 0.59 -4.38
CA VAL A 166 3.45 0.60 -5.42
C VAL A 166 3.13 2.03 -5.87
N ALA A 167 3.04 2.98 -4.93
CA ALA A 167 2.88 4.39 -5.29
C ALA A 167 4.04 4.89 -6.16
N PHE A 168 5.28 4.46 -5.88
CA PHE A 168 6.44 4.79 -6.70
C PHE A 168 6.35 4.18 -8.12
N LEU A 169 5.96 2.91 -8.23
CA LEU A 169 5.91 2.22 -9.52
C LEU A 169 4.71 2.64 -10.38
N ALA A 170 3.55 2.83 -9.75
CA ALA A 170 2.34 3.22 -10.46
C ALA A 170 2.28 4.71 -10.82
N ALA A 171 2.93 5.58 -10.04
CA ALA A 171 2.91 7.03 -10.27
C ALA A 171 3.57 7.47 -11.60
N GLU A 172 4.28 6.58 -12.27
CA GLU A 172 4.75 6.84 -13.64
C GLU A 172 3.63 6.72 -14.69
N ARG A 173 2.50 6.09 -14.35
CA ARG A 173 1.39 5.82 -15.28
C ARG A 173 0.01 6.26 -14.80
N THR A 174 -0.23 6.36 -13.49
CA THR A 174 -1.56 6.68 -12.94
C THR A 174 -1.52 7.22 -11.52
N THR A 175 -2.63 7.80 -11.06
CA THR A 175 -2.83 8.21 -9.67
C THR A 175 -3.61 7.15 -8.92
N LEU A 176 -3.02 6.63 -7.85
CA LEU A 176 -3.64 5.58 -7.05
C LEU A 176 -4.48 6.12 -5.90
N SER A 177 -5.67 5.57 -5.72
CA SER A 177 -6.44 5.66 -4.49
C SER A 177 -6.34 4.32 -3.75
N TYR A 178 -6.04 4.33 -2.46
CA TYR A 178 -5.85 3.11 -1.69
C TYR A 178 -6.40 3.19 -0.27
N ALA A 179 -6.83 2.02 0.21
CA ALA A 179 -7.36 1.87 1.56
C ALA A 179 -6.22 1.80 2.58
N VAL A 180 -6.25 2.64 3.60
CA VAL A 180 -5.26 2.67 4.67
C VAL A 180 -5.93 2.44 6.02
N GLY A 181 -5.30 1.62 6.86
CA GLY A 181 -5.78 1.36 8.21
C GLY A 181 -5.56 2.54 9.18
N GLU A 182 -6.14 2.44 10.36
CA GLU A 182 -6.12 3.49 11.40
C GLU A 182 -4.71 3.84 11.92
N TRP A 183 -3.72 2.98 11.72
CA TRP A 183 -2.33 3.22 12.15
C TRP A 183 -1.73 4.50 11.56
N ALA A 184 -2.23 4.92 10.41
CA ALA A 184 -1.74 6.12 9.70
C ALA A 184 -2.48 7.41 10.11
N LYS A 185 -3.40 7.37 11.08
CA LYS A 185 -4.14 8.53 11.61
C LYS A 185 -3.32 9.40 12.57
N ILE A 186 -2.02 9.53 12.34
CA ILE A 186 -1.10 10.32 13.16
C ILE A 186 -0.74 11.60 12.40
N TRP A 187 -0.97 12.77 12.99
CA TRP A 187 -0.52 14.03 12.40
C TRP A 187 1.02 14.14 12.44
N PRO A 188 1.74 14.58 11.37
CA PRO A 188 1.24 15.09 10.08
C PRO A 188 1.05 14.01 8.99
N LEU A 189 1.36 12.74 9.27
CA LEU A 189 1.32 11.63 8.33
C LEU A 189 -0.07 11.44 7.71
N GLN A 190 -1.13 11.55 8.53
CA GLN A 190 -2.52 11.47 8.06
C GLN A 190 -2.83 12.47 6.95
N THR A 191 -2.39 13.72 7.12
CA THR A 191 -2.63 14.78 6.14
C THR A 191 -1.89 14.50 4.82
N LEU A 192 -0.65 14.04 4.91
CA LEU A 192 0.14 13.65 3.74
C LEU A 192 -0.52 12.49 2.99
N ILE A 193 -0.88 11.42 3.69
CA ILE A 193 -1.48 10.21 3.10
C ILE A 193 -2.84 10.54 2.46
N LYS A 194 -3.69 11.36 3.11
CA LYS A 194 -4.94 11.84 2.50
C LYS A 194 -4.72 12.68 1.24
N SER A 195 -3.68 13.49 1.23
CA SER A 195 -3.36 14.31 0.05
C SER A 195 -2.82 13.47 -1.12
N MET A 196 -2.36 12.27 -0.84
CA MET A 196 -1.95 11.28 -1.85
C MET A 196 -3.11 10.40 -2.35
N GLY A 197 -4.36 10.69 -2.00
CA GLY A 197 -5.53 9.98 -2.50
C GLY A 197 -5.96 8.76 -1.66
N ALA A 198 -5.32 8.52 -0.52
CA ALA A 198 -5.71 7.44 0.36
C ALA A 198 -6.97 7.76 1.15
N TYR A 199 -7.83 6.75 1.33
CA TYR A 199 -8.99 6.80 2.21
C TYR A 199 -8.80 5.86 3.41
N PHE A 200 -9.36 6.26 4.56
CA PHE A 200 -9.18 5.50 5.79
C PHE A 200 -10.29 4.49 6.00
N VAL A 201 -9.90 3.28 6.42
CA VAL A 201 -10.84 2.20 6.76
C VAL A 201 -10.65 1.82 8.22
N ARG A 202 -11.73 1.86 9.00
CA ARG A 202 -11.73 1.41 10.40
C ARG A 202 -11.67 -0.13 10.45
N ARG A 203 -10.90 -0.66 11.37
CA ARG A 203 -10.82 -2.11 11.62
C ARG A 203 -12.16 -2.66 12.09
N ASP A 204 -12.88 -1.89 12.90
CA ASP A 204 -14.20 -2.24 13.46
C ASP A 204 -15.38 -1.77 12.60
N SER A 205 -15.14 -1.48 11.31
CA SER A 205 -16.20 -1.04 10.37
C SER A 205 -17.40 -1.99 10.33
N GLY A 206 -17.20 -3.27 10.60
CA GLY A 206 -18.28 -4.27 10.67
C GLY A 206 -19.27 -4.05 11.82
N LYS A 207 -18.87 -3.34 12.88
CA LYS A 207 -19.73 -3.08 14.05
C LYS A 207 -20.62 -1.85 13.90
N ASN A 208 -20.31 -0.96 12.94
CA ASN A 208 -21.10 0.25 12.69
C ASN A 208 -21.73 0.19 11.29
N PRO A 209 -23.04 -0.08 11.17
CA PRO A 209 -23.72 -0.21 9.90
C PRO A 209 -23.70 1.09 9.07
N LEU A 210 -23.85 2.26 9.72
CA LEU A 210 -23.82 3.56 9.04
C LEU A 210 -22.44 3.85 8.46
N TYR A 211 -21.37 3.66 9.25
CA TYR A 211 -20.00 3.84 8.75
C TYR A 211 -19.73 2.93 7.55
N ARG A 212 -20.15 1.65 7.66
CA ARG A 212 -19.97 0.67 6.60
C ARG A 212 -20.71 1.08 5.32
N LEU A 213 -21.93 1.60 5.43
CA LEU A 213 -22.69 2.07 4.27
C LEU A 213 -22.02 3.29 3.62
N VAL A 214 -21.57 4.27 4.42
CA VAL A 214 -20.85 5.44 3.89
C VAL A 214 -19.58 5.04 3.15
N LEU A 215 -18.82 4.09 3.70
CA LEU A 215 -17.61 3.54 3.05
C LEU A 215 -17.98 2.79 1.76
N GLU A 216 -19.01 1.95 1.78
CA GLU A 216 -19.51 1.24 0.60
C GLU A 216 -19.85 2.21 -0.53
N ARG A 217 -20.62 3.26 -0.21
CA ARG A 217 -21.04 4.25 -1.20
C ARG A 217 -19.86 5.04 -1.78
N TYR A 218 -18.89 5.39 -0.94
CA TYR A 218 -17.68 6.04 -1.41
C TYR A 218 -16.88 5.15 -2.39
N VAL A 219 -16.63 3.89 -2.00
CA VAL A 219 -15.89 2.94 -2.85
C VAL A 219 -16.63 2.69 -4.17
N HIS A 220 -17.95 2.49 -4.10
CA HIS A 220 -18.80 2.32 -5.30
C HIS A 220 -18.70 3.54 -6.24
N MET A 221 -18.83 4.77 -5.72
CA MET A 221 -18.70 5.99 -6.52
C MET A 221 -17.31 6.09 -7.16
N ALA A 222 -16.25 5.87 -6.39
CA ALA A 222 -14.89 5.94 -6.91
C ALA A 222 -14.63 4.90 -8.02
N THR A 223 -15.15 3.68 -7.85
CA THR A 223 -15.03 2.61 -8.84
C THR A 223 -15.80 2.96 -10.12
N LYS A 224 -17.04 3.45 -9.99
CA LYS A 224 -17.89 3.84 -11.12
C LYS A 224 -17.30 5.00 -11.93
N GLU A 225 -16.62 5.93 -11.28
CA GLU A 225 -15.97 7.09 -11.90
C GLU A 225 -14.57 6.75 -12.48
N GLY A 226 -14.16 5.49 -12.47
CA GLY A 226 -12.92 5.02 -13.09
C GLY A 226 -11.65 5.34 -12.31
N VAL A 227 -11.77 5.60 -11.00
CA VAL A 227 -10.60 5.88 -10.17
C VAL A 227 -9.73 4.62 -10.06
N CYS A 228 -8.45 4.74 -10.42
CA CYS A 228 -7.49 3.67 -10.24
C CYS A 228 -7.25 3.41 -8.75
N GLN A 229 -7.43 2.17 -8.33
CA GLN A 229 -7.38 1.77 -6.93
C GLN A 229 -6.28 0.74 -6.65
N ALA A 230 -5.84 0.68 -5.40
CA ALA A 230 -4.93 -0.34 -4.91
C ALA A 230 -5.48 -0.97 -3.63
N VAL A 231 -5.52 -2.30 -3.58
CA VAL A 231 -6.21 -3.05 -2.54
C VAL A 231 -5.34 -4.19 -2.02
N PHE A 232 -5.29 -4.32 -0.69
CA PHE A 232 -4.69 -5.48 -0.01
C PHE A 232 -5.81 -6.40 0.48
N LEU A 233 -6.10 -7.47 -0.25
CA LEU A 233 -7.20 -8.39 0.09
C LEU A 233 -6.99 -9.08 1.43
N GLU A 234 -5.77 -9.25 1.87
CA GLU A 234 -5.44 -9.84 3.17
C GLU A 234 -5.94 -9.01 4.35
N GLY A 235 -6.22 -7.71 4.13
CA GLY A 235 -6.72 -6.78 5.15
C GLY A 235 -5.77 -6.56 6.32
N GLY A 236 -4.48 -6.83 6.15
CA GLY A 236 -3.40 -6.60 7.11
C GLY A 236 -2.14 -7.34 6.74
N LEU A 237 -1.02 -6.95 7.34
CA LEU A 237 0.30 -7.53 7.07
C LEU A 237 0.33 -9.04 7.34
N SER A 238 0.99 -9.80 6.45
CA SER A 238 1.33 -11.20 6.70
C SER A 238 2.24 -11.30 7.91
N ARG A 239 1.94 -12.23 8.82
CA ARG A 239 2.71 -12.40 10.06
C ARG A 239 3.71 -13.54 9.97
N ASP A 240 3.41 -14.53 9.16
CA ASP A 240 4.17 -15.77 8.99
C ASP A 240 4.89 -15.88 7.63
N GLY A 241 4.70 -14.89 6.75
CA GLY A 241 5.27 -14.89 5.41
C GLY A 241 4.42 -15.59 4.35
N ARG A 242 3.31 -16.24 4.71
CA ARG A 242 2.33 -16.80 3.78
C ARG A 242 1.25 -15.78 3.44
N LEU A 243 0.55 -15.99 2.33
CA LEU A 243 -0.65 -15.24 1.99
C LEU A 243 -1.79 -15.58 2.96
N ARG A 244 -2.56 -14.57 3.34
CA ARG A 244 -3.72 -14.73 4.19
C ARG A 244 -4.99 -14.90 3.37
N LYS A 245 -6.01 -15.52 3.95
CA LYS A 245 -7.32 -15.62 3.30
C LYS A 245 -7.89 -14.23 2.98
N PRO A 246 -8.50 -14.05 1.79
CA PRO A 246 -9.01 -12.75 1.36
C PRO A 246 -10.18 -12.27 2.22
N LYS A 247 -10.23 -10.95 2.45
CA LYS A 247 -11.38 -10.27 3.05
C LYS A 247 -12.25 -9.67 1.95
N LEU A 248 -13.47 -10.14 1.85
CA LEU A 248 -14.36 -9.88 0.72
C LEU A 248 -15.03 -8.50 0.75
N GLY A 249 -15.08 -7.82 1.91
CA GLY A 249 -15.92 -6.64 2.10
C GLY A 249 -15.64 -5.50 1.13
N LEU A 250 -14.39 -5.16 0.89
CA LEU A 250 -14.03 -4.06 -0.03
C LEU A 250 -14.32 -4.44 -1.49
N MET A 251 -14.04 -5.69 -1.86
CA MET A 251 -14.37 -6.21 -3.19
C MET A 251 -15.88 -6.22 -3.42
N ASP A 252 -16.67 -6.69 -2.45
CA ASP A 252 -18.12 -6.64 -2.55
C ASP A 252 -18.64 -5.21 -2.77
N TYR A 253 -18.02 -4.18 -2.17
CA TYR A 253 -18.42 -2.79 -2.40
C TYR A 253 -18.14 -2.30 -3.83
N MET A 254 -17.08 -2.80 -4.47
CA MET A 254 -16.75 -2.50 -5.86
C MET A 254 -17.70 -3.22 -6.83
N LEU A 255 -18.02 -4.48 -6.54
CA LEU A 255 -18.73 -5.39 -7.47
C LEU A 255 -20.25 -5.31 -7.38
N ARG A 256 -20.81 -5.04 -6.20
CA ARG A 256 -22.23 -5.16 -5.87
C ARG A 256 -23.22 -4.38 -6.79
N GLY A 257 -22.79 -3.35 -7.44
CA GLY A 257 -23.64 -2.58 -8.35
C GLY A 257 -23.17 -2.63 -9.80
N PHE A 258 -22.26 -3.53 -10.12
CA PHE A 258 -21.71 -3.63 -11.47
C PHE A 258 -22.67 -4.26 -12.46
N ASP A 259 -22.88 -3.58 -13.58
CA ASP A 259 -23.64 -4.06 -14.73
C ASP A 259 -22.66 -4.21 -15.92
N PRO A 260 -22.43 -5.44 -16.42
CA PRO A 260 -21.46 -5.69 -17.49
C PRO A 260 -21.82 -5.02 -18.83
N ASP A 261 -23.07 -4.62 -19.03
CA ASP A 261 -23.55 -4.04 -20.28
C ASP A 261 -23.53 -2.50 -20.27
N ILE A 262 -23.61 -1.88 -19.08
CA ILE A 262 -23.76 -0.42 -18.93
C ILE A 262 -22.51 0.22 -18.33
N ASP A 263 -21.93 -0.40 -17.27
CA ASP A 263 -20.82 0.20 -16.53
C ASP A 263 -19.50 0.01 -17.27
N ARG A 264 -18.51 0.89 -17.01
CA ARG A 264 -17.14 0.66 -17.46
C ARG A 264 -16.58 -0.62 -16.84
N ASP A 265 -15.72 -1.32 -17.55
CA ASP A 265 -15.13 -2.54 -17.03
C ASP A 265 -14.29 -2.29 -15.75
N ILE A 266 -14.27 -3.27 -14.87
CA ILE A 266 -13.35 -3.30 -13.72
C ILE A 266 -12.29 -4.34 -14.02
N VAL A 267 -11.03 -3.89 -14.13
CA VAL A 267 -9.91 -4.76 -14.44
C VAL A 267 -9.03 -4.91 -13.23
N PHE A 268 -8.93 -6.13 -12.70
CA PHE A 268 -8.05 -6.47 -11.59
C PHE A 268 -6.67 -6.87 -12.11
N ILE A 269 -5.62 -6.23 -11.58
CA ILE A 269 -4.23 -6.56 -11.89
C ILE A 269 -3.61 -7.17 -10.64
N PRO A 270 -3.34 -8.50 -10.63
CA PRO A 270 -2.65 -9.16 -9.52
C PRO A 270 -1.21 -8.67 -9.42
N VAL A 271 -0.73 -8.40 -8.19
CA VAL A 271 0.62 -7.89 -7.94
C VAL A 271 1.28 -8.69 -6.83
N GLY A 272 2.39 -9.34 -7.13
CA GLY A 272 3.22 -10.07 -6.17
C GLY A 272 4.38 -9.22 -5.67
N ILE A 273 4.50 -9.03 -4.35
CA ILE A 273 5.55 -8.23 -3.70
C ILE A 273 6.36 -9.09 -2.74
N ASN A 274 7.69 -8.94 -2.76
CA ASN A 274 8.57 -9.56 -1.77
C ASN A 274 9.79 -8.68 -1.47
N TYR A 275 10.40 -8.92 -0.30
CA TYR A 275 11.55 -8.18 0.22
C TYR A 275 12.61 -9.12 0.79
N ASP A 276 13.91 -8.82 0.55
CA ASP A 276 14.99 -9.50 1.26
C ASP A 276 14.98 -9.20 2.75
N ARG A 277 14.51 -8.00 3.13
CA ARG A 277 14.33 -7.63 4.52
C ARG A 277 13.06 -6.81 4.68
N THR A 278 12.09 -7.36 5.39
CA THR A 278 10.89 -6.63 5.82
C THR A 278 11.23 -5.78 7.04
N MET A 279 10.81 -4.52 7.05
CA MET A 279 11.11 -3.60 8.17
C MET A 279 10.49 -4.06 9.48
N GLU A 280 9.31 -4.64 9.41
CA GLU A 280 8.47 -5.03 10.53
C GLU A 280 8.63 -6.51 10.94
N ASP A 281 9.53 -7.28 10.33
CA ASP A 281 9.61 -8.74 10.50
C ASP A 281 9.63 -9.20 11.98
N ARG A 282 10.47 -8.62 12.82
CA ARG A 282 10.53 -8.95 14.25
C ARG A 282 9.24 -8.59 14.99
N SER A 283 8.59 -7.49 14.61
CA SER A 283 7.34 -7.07 15.26
C SER A 283 6.15 -7.90 14.79
N LEU A 284 6.14 -8.34 13.53
CA LEU A 284 5.12 -9.23 12.97
C LEU A 284 5.17 -10.61 13.62
N ILE A 285 6.37 -11.18 13.77
CA ILE A 285 6.56 -12.48 14.42
C ILE A 285 6.17 -12.40 15.90
N ARG A 286 6.61 -11.36 16.61
CA ARG A 286 6.19 -11.15 18.01
C ARG A 286 4.67 -11.02 18.16
N ALA A 287 3.98 -10.45 17.17
CA ALA A 287 2.52 -10.32 17.19
C ALA A 287 1.78 -11.66 16.99
N GLN A 288 2.48 -12.75 16.71
CA GLN A 288 1.93 -14.12 16.69
C GLN A 288 1.84 -14.72 18.08
N ASP A 289 2.69 -14.27 19.00
CA ASP A 289 2.70 -14.76 20.38
C ASP A 289 1.49 -14.17 21.14
N PRO A 290 0.53 -15.00 21.57
CA PRO A 290 -0.63 -14.55 22.33
C PRO A 290 -0.28 -13.94 23.69
N GLN A 291 0.90 -14.30 24.24
CA GLN A 291 1.38 -13.83 25.54
C GLN A 291 2.21 -12.54 25.41
N ALA A 292 2.50 -12.08 24.18
CA ALA A 292 3.27 -10.87 23.99
C ALA A 292 2.51 -9.64 24.49
N GLU A 293 3.05 -8.94 25.47
CA GLU A 293 2.49 -7.69 25.98
C GLU A 293 2.33 -6.64 24.86
N LYS A 294 1.15 -6.05 24.79
CA LYS A 294 0.89 -4.91 23.88
C LYS A 294 1.75 -3.74 24.33
N LYS A 295 2.72 -3.38 23.52
CA LYS A 295 3.58 -2.22 23.81
C LYS A 295 2.77 -0.92 23.77
N SER A 296 3.05 -0.04 24.74
CA SER A 296 2.46 1.31 24.80
C SER A 296 2.74 2.09 23.51
N PHE A 297 1.81 2.94 23.11
CA PHE A 297 1.92 3.86 21.97
C PHE A 297 3.22 4.68 22.01
N TRP A 298 3.58 5.21 23.18
CA TRP A 298 4.83 5.94 23.38
C TRP A 298 6.09 5.10 23.17
N PHE A 299 6.04 3.82 23.54
CA PHE A 299 7.14 2.90 23.26
C PHE A 299 7.32 2.68 21.76
N VAL A 300 6.24 2.54 21.00
CA VAL A 300 6.28 2.40 19.54
C VAL A 300 6.87 3.65 18.89
N ILE A 301 6.42 4.85 19.30
CA ILE A 301 6.96 6.12 18.79
C ILE A 301 8.46 6.22 19.10
N LYS A 302 8.86 6.00 20.35
CA LYS A 302 10.27 6.08 20.76
C LYS A 302 11.16 5.11 19.97
N THR A 303 10.67 3.88 19.77
CA THR A 303 11.39 2.85 19.01
C THR A 303 11.49 3.24 17.54
N THR A 304 10.41 3.76 16.94
CA THR A 304 10.40 4.21 15.53
C THR A 304 11.32 5.41 15.33
N LEU A 305 11.26 6.41 16.21
CA LEU A 305 12.16 7.56 16.14
C LEU A 305 13.63 7.16 16.37
N GLY A 306 13.88 6.26 17.31
CA GLY A 306 15.21 5.70 17.55
C GLY A 306 15.74 4.94 16.34
N PHE A 307 14.89 4.15 15.68
CA PHE A 307 15.23 3.47 14.44
C PHE A 307 15.55 4.46 13.31
N VAL A 308 14.72 5.47 13.10
CA VAL A 308 14.95 6.51 12.07
C VAL A 308 16.26 7.26 12.36
N TRP A 309 16.47 7.67 13.60
CA TRP A 309 17.69 8.36 14.02
C TRP A 309 18.95 7.51 13.85
N HIS A 310 18.90 6.25 14.28
CA HIS A 310 20.02 5.32 14.10
C HIS A 310 20.39 5.14 12.62
N ASN A 311 19.37 4.96 11.76
CA ASN A 311 19.61 4.80 10.33
C ASN A 311 20.13 6.10 9.68
N LEU A 312 19.65 7.26 10.14
CA LEU A 312 20.16 8.55 9.69
C LEU A 312 21.66 8.71 10.07
N MET A 313 22.02 8.33 11.29
CA MET A 313 23.42 8.33 11.72
C MET A 313 24.28 7.38 10.89
N LEU A 314 23.81 6.17 10.61
CA LEU A 314 24.52 5.24 9.72
C LEU A 314 24.74 5.83 8.32
N MET A 315 23.78 6.62 7.79
CA MET A 315 23.92 7.33 6.52
C MET A 315 25.00 8.43 6.60
N VAL A 316 24.97 9.24 7.65
CA VAL A 316 25.92 10.33 7.85
C VAL A 316 27.35 9.79 7.95
N PHE A 317 27.55 8.65 8.63
CA PHE A 317 28.84 8.00 8.78
C PHE A 317 29.21 7.05 7.62
N ASN A 318 28.48 7.06 6.52
CA ASN A 318 28.68 6.21 5.34
C ASN A 318 28.73 4.69 5.65
N ARG A 319 28.05 4.26 6.72
CA ARG A 319 27.92 2.86 7.15
C ARG A 319 26.53 2.27 6.82
N TRP A 320 25.71 3.01 6.08
CA TRP A 320 24.40 2.56 5.68
C TRP A 320 24.49 1.41 4.68
N GLN A 321 23.80 0.33 4.99
CA GLN A 321 23.60 -0.79 4.06
C GLN A 321 22.12 -0.89 3.69
N ARG A 322 21.82 -1.05 2.40
CA ARG A 322 20.47 -1.29 1.93
C ARG A 322 19.93 -2.60 2.49
N PHE A 323 18.62 -2.68 2.59
CA PHE A 323 17.91 -3.86 3.09
C PHE A 323 17.77 -4.99 2.05
N GLY A 324 18.59 -4.99 1.01
CA GLY A 324 18.55 -5.96 -0.06
C GLY A 324 17.56 -5.56 -1.16
N PHE A 325 16.97 -6.55 -1.83
CA PHE A 325 16.03 -6.33 -2.91
C PHE A 325 14.61 -6.10 -2.39
N ALA A 326 13.86 -5.23 -3.09
CA ALA A 326 12.41 -5.17 -3.08
C ALA A 326 11.94 -5.44 -4.50
N CYS A 327 11.20 -6.51 -4.72
CA CYS A 327 10.77 -6.92 -6.04
C CYS A 327 9.25 -6.94 -6.16
N VAL A 328 8.76 -6.51 -7.33
CA VAL A 328 7.34 -6.44 -7.66
C VAL A 328 7.13 -7.10 -9.03
N ASN A 329 6.18 -8.02 -9.09
CA ASN A 329 5.71 -8.65 -10.33
C ASN A 329 4.26 -8.24 -10.58
N PHE A 330 3.91 -8.04 -11.84
CA PHE A 330 2.55 -7.73 -12.29
C PHE A 330 2.06 -8.89 -13.16
N GLY A 331 0.89 -9.42 -12.81
CA GLY A 331 0.28 -10.54 -13.55
C GLY A 331 -0.71 -10.11 -14.60
N ALA A 332 -1.30 -11.10 -15.24
CA ALA A 332 -2.32 -10.94 -16.26
C ALA A 332 -3.56 -10.21 -15.71
N PRO A 333 -4.11 -9.22 -16.44
CA PRO A 333 -5.34 -8.53 -16.07
C PRO A 333 -6.55 -9.47 -16.08
N LEU A 334 -7.39 -9.37 -15.05
CA LEU A 334 -8.66 -10.07 -14.98
C LEU A 334 -9.80 -9.06 -15.18
N SER A 335 -10.50 -9.13 -16.31
CA SER A 335 -11.67 -8.31 -16.62
C SER A 335 -12.91 -8.87 -15.93
N LEU A 336 -13.57 -8.03 -15.12
CA LEU A 336 -14.83 -8.37 -14.48
C LEU A 336 -15.96 -8.56 -15.50
N ARG A 337 -16.01 -7.72 -16.53
CA ARG A 337 -16.99 -7.82 -17.61
C ARG A 337 -16.89 -9.16 -18.32
N ARG A 338 -15.66 -9.58 -18.66
CA ARG A 338 -15.42 -10.89 -19.27
C ARG A 338 -15.84 -12.01 -18.33
N PHE A 339 -15.42 -11.97 -17.08
CA PHE A 339 -15.80 -12.93 -16.06
C PHE A 339 -17.33 -13.06 -15.93
N CYS A 340 -18.07 -11.95 -15.89
CA CYS A 340 -19.52 -11.94 -15.83
C CYS A 340 -20.18 -12.59 -17.07
N ARG A 341 -19.64 -12.32 -18.26
CA ARG A 341 -20.16 -12.88 -19.51
C ARG A 341 -19.89 -14.38 -19.60
N ASP A 342 -18.70 -14.82 -19.27
CA ASP A 342 -18.29 -16.23 -19.33
C ASP A 342 -19.10 -17.11 -18.36
N HIS A 343 -19.53 -16.55 -17.21
CA HIS A 343 -20.31 -17.26 -16.19
C HIS A 343 -21.78 -16.86 -16.11
N ASN A 344 -22.24 -15.96 -17.00
CA ASN A 344 -23.60 -15.42 -17.01
C ASN A 344 -24.03 -14.79 -15.66
N PHE A 345 -23.14 -14.02 -15.04
CA PHE A 345 -23.40 -13.34 -13.79
C PHE A 345 -23.86 -11.89 -13.97
N GLN A 346 -24.86 -11.47 -13.17
CA GLN A 346 -25.36 -10.10 -13.11
C GLN A 346 -25.39 -9.62 -11.66
N PHE A 347 -24.36 -8.91 -11.20
CA PHE A 347 -24.22 -8.47 -9.81
C PHE A 347 -25.36 -7.57 -9.33
N THR A 348 -25.99 -6.79 -10.23
CA THR A 348 -27.14 -5.94 -9.93
C THR A 348 -28.38 -6.71 -9.50
N LYS A 349 -28.52 -7.99 -9.91
CA LYS A 349 -29.65 -8.85 -9.62
C LYS A 349 -29.40 -9.87 -8.51
N MET A 350 -28.19 -9.90 -7.95
CA MET A 350 -27.81 -10.87 -6.93
C MET A 350 -28.06 -10.36 -5.54
N ASP A 351 -28.79 -11.13 -4.75
CA ASP A 351 -28.84 -10.95 -3.32
C ASP A 351 -27.49 -11.26 -2.67
N ARG A 352 -27.31 -10.81 -1.43
CA ARG A 352 -26.05 -10.95 -0.71
C ARG A 352 -25.56 -12.40 -0.64
N ASP A 353 -26.45 -13.33 -0.34
CA ASP A 353 -26.10 -14.73 -0.09
C ASP A 353 -25.67 -15.45 -1.37
N VAL A 354 -26.18 -15.04 -2.54
CA VAL A 354 -25.75 -15.52 -3.85
C VAL A 354 -24.47 -14.81 -4.30
N ARG A 355 -24.36 -13.52 -4.05
CA ARG A 355 -23.21 -12.69 -4.49
C ARG A 355 -21.92 -13.01 -3.77
N PHE A 356 -21.96 -13.22 -2.43
CA PHE A 356 -20.75 -13.46 -1.64
C PHE A 356 -19.93 -14.67 -2.10
N PRO A 357 -20.50 -15.84 -2.41
CA PRO A 357 -19.76 -16.94 -3.00
C PRO A 357 -19.05 -16.57 -4.32
N VAL A 358 -19.70 -15.80 -5.19
CA VAL A 358 -19.11 -15.34 -6.47
C VAL A 358 -17.94 -14.38 -6.21
N VAL A 359 -18.12 -13.41 -5.30
CA VAL A 359 -17.04 -12.52 -4.88
C VAL A 359 -15.86 -13.31 -4.28
N GLN A 360 -16.15 -14.35 -3.50
CA GLN A 360 -15.12 -15.23 -2.94
C GLN A 360 -14.34 -15.96 -4.03
N THR A 361 -15.00 -16.48 -5.05
CA THR A 361 -14.35 -17.14 -6.19
C THR A 361 -13.41 -16.19 -6.91
N ILE A 362 -13.86 -14.96 -7.23
CA ILE A 362 -13.02 -13.94 -7.88
C ILE A 362 -11.82 -13.60 -6.99
N CYS A 363 -12.05 -13.35 -5.69
CA CYS A 363 -10.97 -13.04 -4.77
C CYS A 363 -9.97 -14.17 -4.65
N GLN A 364 -10.42 -15.43 -4.64
CA GLN A 364 -9.54 -16.59 -4.57
C GLN A 364 -8.70 -16.73 -5.83
N GLN A 365 -9.30 -16.58 -7.01
CA GLN A 365 -8.59 -16.61 -8.28
C GLN A 365 -7.49 -15.53 -8.35
N ILE A 366 -7.79 -14.32 -7.88
CA ILE A 366 -6.80 -13.23 -7.79
C ILE A 366 -5.70 -13.59 -6.79
N MET A 367 -6.04 -14.14 -5.61
CA MET A 367 -5.06 -14.53 -4.60
C MET A 367 -4.14 -15.65 -5.09
N ASP A 368 -4.67 -16.63 -5.82
CA ASP A 368 -3.90 -17.72 -6.43
C ASP A 368 -2.90 -17.15 -7.46
N SER A 369 -3.35 -16.19 -8.28
CA SER A 369 -2.47 -15.47 -9.21
C SER A 369 -1.39 -14.68 -8.48
N ILE A 370 -1.73 -13.98 -7.39
CA ILE A 370 -0.75 -13.25 -6.58
C ILE A 370 0.30 -14.20 -6.00
N GLU A 371 -0.11 -15.37 -5.52
CA GLU A 371 0.79 -16.35 -4.91
C GLU A 371 1.81 -16.88 -5.93
N GLU A 372 1.42 -17.04 -7.19
CA GLU A 372 2.32 -17.39 -8.30
C GLU A 372 3.29 -16.26 -8.66
N LEU A 373 2.87 -15.02 -8.44
CA LEU A 373 3.65 -13.84 -8.76
C LEU A 373 4.62 -13.41 -7.65
N VAL A 374 4.50 -13.93 -6.41
CA VAL A 374 5.41 -13.55 -5.34
C VAL A 374 6.85 -13.84 -5.74
N PRO A 375 7.73 -12.82 -5.85
CA PRO A 375 9.10 -13.03 -6.32
C PRO A 375 9.91 -13.90 -5.38
N VAL A 376 10.64 -14.87 -5.93
CA VAL A 376 11.63 -15.66 -5.19
C VAL A 376 12.89 -14.82 -5.03
N LEU A 377 13.22 -14.47 -3.80
CA LEU A 377 14.38 -13.63 -3.47
C LEU A 377 15.49 -14.44 -2.81
N PRO A 378 16.76 -13.98 -2.89
CA PRO A 378 17.91 -14.66 -2.33
C PRO A 378 17.77 -15.00 -0.84
N ILE A 379 17.16 -14.10 -0.05
CA ILE A 379 16.94 -14.35 1.38
C ILE A 379 16.02 -15.56 1.61
N SER A 380 14.97 -15.72 0.79
CA SER A 380 14.03 -16.82 0.89
C SER A 380 14.73 -18.16 0.59
N LEU A 381 15.63 -18.18 -0.39
CA LEU A 381 16.40 -19.37 -0.75
C LEU A 381 17.35 -19.77 0.39
N VAL A 382 18.15 -18.82 0.89
CA VAL A 382 19.09 -19.10 1.98
C VAL A 382 18.35 -19.51 3.26
N ALA A 383 17.25 -18.82 3.60
CA ALA A 383 16.44 -19.17 4.77
C ALA A 383 15.85 -20.58 4.65
N THR A 384 15.40 -20.98 3.46
CA THR A 384 14.90 -22.34 3.20
C THR A 384 15.99 -23.37 3.42
N VAL A 385 17.16 -23.20 2.81
CA VAL A 385 18.29 -24.13 2.99
C VAL A 385 18.70 -24.26 4.47
N MET A 386 18.70 -23.19 5.22
CA MET A 386 19.05 -23.19 6.64
C MET A 386 17.99 -23.87 7.52
N LEU A 387 16.76 -24.07 7.00
CA LEU A 387 15.66 -24.73 7.71
C LEU A 387 15.45 -26.19 7.30
N GLU A 388 16.05 -26.66 6.21
CA GLU A 388 15.95 -28.07 5.75
C GLU A 388 16.47 -29.03 6.84
N ASP A 389 17.61 -28.71 7.45
CA ASP A 389 18.16 -29.40 8.60
C ASP A 389 18.73 -28.39 9.59
N ARG A 390 17.98 -28.09 10.62
CA ARG A 390 18.25 -26.99 11.57
C ARG A 390 19.48 -27.22 12.44
N GLU A 391 19.86 -28.49 12.64
CA GLU A 391 21.00 -28.88 13.48
C GLU A 391 22.29 -29.05 12.68
N ARG A 392 22.21 -29.09 11.36
CA ARG A 392 23.35 -29.30 10.47
C ARG A 392 24.22 -28.06 10.35
N TRP A 393 25.50 -28.26 10.57
CA TRP A 393 26.52 -27.24 10.36
C TRP A 393 26.99 -27.25 8.88
N LEU A 394 26.76 -26.18 8.14
CA LEU A 394 27.08 -26.03 6.74
C LEU A 394 28.15 -24.95 6.55
N SER A 395 29.08 -25.14 5.62
CA SER A 395 29.94 -24.05 5.18
C SER A 395 29.16 -23.06 4.31
N GLU A 396 29.66 -21.84 4.14
CA GLU A 396 29.04 -20.86 3.21
C GLU A 396 28.94 -21.44 1.79
N PHE A 397 29.93 -22.22 1.35
CA PHE A 397 29.93 -22.89 0.06
C PHE A 397 28.78 -23.90 -0.04
N ASP A 398 28.60 -24.77 0.97
CA ASP A 398 27.51 -25.75 0.99
C ASP A 398 26.14 -25.06 0.94
N ILE A 399 25.93 -23.98 1.72
CA ILE A 399 24.67 -23.22 1.74
C ILE A 399 24.35 -22.69 0.33
N LYS A 400 25.36 -22.10 -0.34
CA LYS A 400 25.17 -21.60 -1.71
C LYS A 400 24.92 -22.72 -2.73
N ALA A 401 25.62 -23.85 -2.62
CA ALA A 401 25.42 -25.00 -3.48
C ALA A 401 24.03 -25.59 -3.33
N HIS A 402 23.49 -25.66 -2.09
CA HIS A 402 22.10 -26.10 -1.86
C HIS A 402 21.12 -25.06 -2.41
N ALA A 403 21.36 -23.76 -2.24
CA ALA A 403 20.53 -22.70 -2.78
C ALA A 403 20.48 -22.73 -4.32
N HIS A 404 21.60 -23.05 -5.00
CA HIS A 404 21.62 -23.22 -6.46
C HIS A 404 20.73 -24.39 -6.91
N ARG A 405 20.83 -25.55 -6.26
CA ARG A 405 19.94 -26.69 -6.57
C ARG A 405 18.46 -26.37 -6.33
N LEU A 406 18.18 -25.60 -5.27
CA LEU A 406 16.82 -25.14 -5.02
C LEU A 406 16.34 -24.20 -6.12
N VAL A 407 17.20 -23.31 -6.64
CA VAL A 407 16.89 -22.43 -7.78
C VAL A 407 16.55 -23.25 -9.03
N GLU A 408 17.36 -24.23 -9.38
CA GLU A 408 17.13 -25.11 -10.55
C GLU A 408 15.75 -25.78 -10.44
N ARG A 409 15.45 -26.37 -9.30
CA ARG A 409 14.13 -26.99 -9.05
C ARG A 409 12.97 -25.98 -9.15
N LEU A 410 13.14 -24.78 -8.59
CA LEU A 410 12.11 -23.75 -8.64
C LEU A 410 11.91 -23.19 -10.06
N GLN A 411 12.98 -23.14 -10.87
CA GLN A 411 12.89 -22.77 -12.29
C GLN A 411 12.09 -23.80 -13.10
N GLU A 412 12.31 -25.09 -12.87
CA GLU A 412 11.54 -26.18 -13.50
C GLU A 412 10.04 -26.06 -13.16
N LEU A 413 9.70 -25.58 -11.96
CA LEU A 413 8.32 -25.35 -11.54
C LEU A 413 7.74 -24.02 -12.06
N GLY A 414 8.52 -23.18 -12.77
CA GLY A 414 8.07 -21.88 -13.29
C GLY A 414 8.03 -20.76 -12.25
N ALA A 415 8.72 -20.90 -11.12
CA ALA A 415 8.74 -19.88 -10.09
C ALA A 415 9.41 -18.58 -10.55
N PRO A 416 8.90 -17.39 -10.16
CA PRO A 416 9.42 -16.10 -10.58
C PRO A 416 10.68 -15.71 -9.80
N ILE A 417 11.83 -16.28 -10.19
CA ILE A 417 13.09 -16.06 -9.50
C ILE A 417 13.73 -14.75 -9.92
N LEU A 418 14.07 -13.92 -8.94
CA LEU A 418 14.87 -12.72 -9.20
C LEU A 418 16.34 -13.08 -9.41
N VAL A 419 16.81 -12.97 -10.65
CA VAL A 419 18.23 -13.06 -10.98
C VAL A 419 18.80 -11.64 -11.12
N PRO A 420 19.60 -11.16 -10.16
CA PRO A 420 20.19 -9.82 -10.25
C PRO A 420 21.23 -9.72 -11.36
N THR A 421 21.43 -8.52 -11.90
CA THR A 421 22.41 -8.24 -12.98
C THR A 421 23.85 -8.65 -12.62
N ARG A 422 24.18 -8.67 -11.32
CA ARG A 422 25.51 -9.10 -10.82
C ARG A 422 25.63 -10.61 -10.63
N GLY A 423 24.63 -11.37 -11.03
CA GLY A 423 24.56 -12.82 -10.89
C GLY A 423 23.99 -13.30 -9.55
N LEU A 424 23.52 -14.55 -9.57
CA LEU A 424 22.90 -15.21 -8.43
C LEU A 424 23.88 -15.39 -7.26
N GLU A 425 25.14 -15.71 -7.56
CA GLU A 425 26.19 -15.95 -6.56
C GLU A 425 26.39 -14.73 -5.63
N VAL A 426 26.49 -13.53 -6.21
CA VAL A 426 26.62 -12.27 -5.43
C VAL A 426 25.38 -11.99 -4.60
N ALA A 427 24.22 -12.33 -5.13
CA ALA A 427 22.94 -12.13 -4.42
C ALA A 427 22.81 -13.09 -3.23
N LEU A 428 23.16 -14.37 -3.42
CA LEU A 428 23.20 -15.36 -2.34
C LEU A 428 24.22 -14.99 -1.26
N SER A 429 25.42 -14.53 -1.64
CA SER A 429 26.40 -14.02 -0.69
C SER A 429 25.87 -12.83 0.11
N THR A 430 25.15 -11.92 -0.55
CA THR A 430 24.55 -10.76 0.12
C THR A 430 23.47 -11.19 1.12
N ALA A 431 22.60 -12.13 0.73
CA ALA A 431 21.56 -12.67 1.59
C ALA A 431 22.16 -13.41 2.81
N PHE A 432 23.14 -14.27 2.58
CA PHE A 432 23.86 -14.95 3.64
C PHE A 432 24.50 -13.96 4.63
N HIS A 433 25.22 -12.97 4.13
CA HIS A 433 25.85 -11.94 4.95
C HIS A 433 24.81 -11.12 5.75
N MET A 434 23.63 -10.86 5.17
CA MET A 434 22.52 -10.19 5.86
C MET A 434 22.02 -11.03 7.04
N LEU A 435 21.84 -12.35 6.87
CA LEU A 435 21.45 -13.24 7.97
C LEU A 435 22.51 -13.28 9.07
N LYS A 436 23.81 -13.32 8.70
CA LYS A 436 24.93 -13.30 9.64
C LYS A 436 24.96 -12.00 10.46
N ILE A 437 24.91 -10.82 9.82
CA ILE A 437 24.89 -9.52 10.52
C ILE A 437 23.68 -9.40 11.46
N ARG A 438 22.54 -9.97 11.07
CA ARG A 438 21.32 -9.96 11.88
C ARG A 438 21.31 -10.97 13.00
N ARG A 439 22.40 -11.75 13.15
CA ARG A 439 22.56 -12.84 14.13
C ARG A 439 21.43 -13.88 14.03
N MET A 440 21.11 -14.25 12.82
CA MET A 440 20.14 -15.32 12.53
C MET A 440 20.83 -16.67 12.29
N LEU A 441 22.17 -16.65 12.23
CA LEU A 441 23.02 -17.82 12.07
C LEU A 441 24.00 -17.87 13.24
N GLU A 442 24.17 -19.06 13.81
CA GLU A 442 25.29 -19.40 14.70
C GLU A 442 26.50 -19.76 13.86
N GLU A 443 27.69 -19.39 14.31
CA GLU A 443 28.97 -19.66 13.63
C GLU A 443 29.89 -20.44 14.54
N SER A 444 30.45 -21.54 14.04
CA SER A 444 31.50 -22.33 14.69
C SER A 444 32.46 -22.88 13.65
N GLU A 445 33.77 -22.61 13.80
CA GLU A 445 34.82 -23.11 12.91
C GLU A 445 34.58 -22.89 11.41
N GLY A 446 34.03 -21.70 11.04
CA GLY A 446 33.70 -21.36 9.66
C GLY A 446 32.49 -22.10 9.09
N ARG A 447 31.72 -22.79 9.92
CA ARG A 447 30.44 -23.38 9.60
C ARG A 447 29.29 -22.63 10.28
N TYR A 448 28.12 -22.76 9.73
CA TYR A 448 26.92 -21.99 10.11
C TYR A 448 25.73 -22.92 10.27
N ARG A 449 24.91 -22.66 11.26
CA ARG A 449 23.57 -23.25 11.38
C ARG A 449 22.55 -22.18 11.74
N ALA A 450 21.27 -22.50 11.61
CA ALA A 450 20.19 -21.57 11.97
C ALA A 450 20.19 -21.35 13.50
N ASP A 451 20.20 -20.08 13.93
CA ASP A 451 20.05 -19.74 15.35
C ASP A 451 18.64 -20.10 15.85
N PRO A 452 18.52 -20.91 16.93
CA PRO A 452 17.23 -21.33 17.46
C PRO A 452 16.30 -20.18 17.81
N GLY A 453 16.82 -19.06 18.33
CA GLY A 453 16.06 -17.86 18.65
C GLY A 453 15.52 -17.13 17.41
N SER A 454 16.03 -17.47 16.23
CA SER A 454 15.69 -16.83 14.95
C SER A 454 14.86 -17.72 14.01
N TYR A 455 14.49 -18.95 14.41
CA TYR A 455 13.73 -19.87 13.55
C TYR A 455 12.46 -19.25 12.99
N ASN A 456 11.66 -18.56 13.80
CA ASN A 456 10.41 -17.95 13.34
C ASN A 456 10.64 -16.88 12.26
N ILE A 457 11.77 -16.15 12.32
CA ILE A 457 12.12 -15.15 11.29
C ILE A 457 12.58 -15.84 10.01
N LEU A 458 13.38 -16.89 10.11
CA LEU A 458 13.79 -17.69 8.94
C LEU A 458 12.58 -18.33 8.27
N ILE A 459 11.65 -18.90 9.04
CA ILE A 459 10.38 -19.45 8.55
C ILE A 459 9.57 -18.39 7.82
N TYR A 460 9.49 -17.17 8.35
CA TYR A 460 8.81 -16.04 7.69
C TYR A 460 9.38 -15.78 6.28
N TYR A 461 10.69 -15.81 6.11
CA TYR A 461 11.32 -15.61 4.81
C TYR A 461 11.18 -16.83 3.88
N ALA A 462 11.32 -18.05 4.41
CA ALA A 462 11.14 -19.29 3.65
C ALA A 462 9.70 -19.47 3.17
N ASN A 463 8.72 -19.09 3.98
CA ASN A 463 7.30 -19.17 3.63
C ASN A 463 6.90 -18.32 2.41
N ALA A 464 7.73 -17.36 2.00
CA ALA A 464 7.51 -16.62 0.77
C ALA A 464 7.48 -17.50 -0.48
N ILE A 465 8.13 -18.66 -0.43
CA ILE A 465 8.23 -19.62 -1.53
C ILE A 465 7.60 -20.97 -1.19
N ALA A 466 6.85 -21.06 -0.09
CA ALA A 466 6.27 -22.31 0.41
C ALA A 466 5.39 -23.03 -0.62
N ARG A 467 4.59 -22.29 -1.41
CA ARG A 467 3.76 -22.84 -2.48
C ARG A 467 4.58 -23.67 -3.47
N TRP A 468 5.74 -23.16 -3.85
CA TRP A 468 6.62 -23.83 -4.81
C TRP A 468 7.31 -25.07 -4.23
N GLN A 469 7.50 -25.10 -2.92
CA GLN A 469 8.05 -26.26 -2.21
C GLN A 469 7.02 -27.38 -2.03
N GLU A 470 5.75 -27.01 -1.87
CA GLU A 470 4.62 -27.94 -1.66
C GLU A 470 4.13 -28.56 -3.01
N ARG A 471 4.50 -27.97 -4.17
CA ARG A 471 4.21 -28.54 -5.49
C ARG A 471 5.14 -29.72 -5.78
N SER A 472 4.57 -30.89 -6.07
CA SER A 472 5.30 -32.01 -6.65
C SER A 472 5.54 -31.77 -8.13
N PRO A 473 6.66 -32.29 -8.72
CA PRO A 473 6.95 -32.13 -10.15
C PRO A 473 5.85 -32.67 -11.10
N GLU A 474 4.97 -33.54 -10.63
CA GLU A 474 3.89 -34.14 -11.41
C GLU A 474 2.67 -33.24 -11.66
N GLN A 475 2.62 -32.01 -11.10
CA GLN A 475 1.47 -31.09 -11.22
C GLN A 475 1.72 -29.90 -12.17
N GLY A 476 2.82 -29.90 -12.92
CA GLY A 476 3.26 -28.82 -13.80
C GLY A 476 3.21 -29.19 -15.30
N GLY A 477 2.12 -29.84 -15.74
CA GLY A 477 1.88 -30.16 -17.13
C GLY A 477 0.64 -29.44 -17.68
#